data_7b5d98ac10c71de3ab081d07ebeffd96
#
_entry.id   7b5d98ac10c71de3ab081d07ebeffd96
#
_cell.length_a   1.000
_cell.length_b   1.000
_cell.length_c   1.000
_cell.angle_alpha   90.00
_cell.angle_beta   90.00
_cell.angle_gamma   90.00
#
_symmetry.space_group_name_H-M   'P 1'
#
loop_
_entity.id
_entity.type
_entity.pdbx_description
1 polymer ?
#
loop_
_entity_poly.entity_id
_entity_poly.type
_entity_poly.pdbx_seq_one_letter_code
_entity_poly.pdbx_strand_id
1 'polypeptide(L)'
;MKSKKIIIATVSTIVAIAILWFCFGGKSKSTNYVIETAQAVRGDVSEAVTATGTIEPVTQVEVGTQVSGIIDKLYADYNSIVTKGQLIAEMDKVTLQSELTSQQATYDGAKAEYEYQEKNFFRNKALHEKQLISDTEYEESKYNYAKAKSTFESSEANLAKAKRNLAYATITSPIDGVVISRAVEEGQTVAAGFETPTLFTIAADLTQMQVIADVDEADIGGVQEGQRVIFTVDAYPNDTFEGTVTQVRLEATEESNVVTYEVVISAHNPDLKLKPGLTANITIYTAERRNVVNIPLKALRFVPDPPSGKNRHEPEDLPQQEISGNDSLKIVWVQDGKEWKPRKVVVGMDNSVNVEICSGLEAGETVAIDRKSNINATNRQSSEEKEESPFMPKPPGKKK
;
A
#
# COMPACT_ATOMS: atom_id res chain seq x y z
N MET A 1 -24.96 88.49 40.34
CA MET A 1 -24.84 87.01 40.61
C MET A 1 -24.87 86.15 39.35
N LYS A 2 -25.10 86.63 38.13
CA LYS A 2 -25.17 85.81 36.89
C LYS A 2 -23.78 85.50 36.29
N SER A 3 -22.76 86.35 36.45
CA SER A 3 -21.43 86.15 35.84
C SER A 3 -20.59 85.11 36.51
N LYS A 4 -20.70 84.88 37.81
CA LYS A 4 -19.95 83.78 38.51
C LYS A 4 -20.41 82.38 38.13
N LYS A 5 -21.70 82.19 37.75
CA LYS A 5 -22.23 80.90 37.31
C LYS A 5 -21.76 80.53 35.90
N ILE A 6 -21.50 81.47 35.02
CA ILE A 6 -20.99 81.26 33.67
C ILE A 6 -19.54 80.87 33.71
N ILE A 7 -18.70 81.43 34.57
CA ILE A 7 -17.27 81.09 34.72
C ILE A 7 -17.12 79.68 35.28
N ILE A 8 -17.96 79.23 36.21
CA ILE A 8 -17.94 77.89 36.76
C ILE A 8 -18.34 76.85 35.71
N ALA A 9 -19.33 77.17 34.87
CA ALA A 9 -19.74 76.26 33.78
C ALA A 9 -18.67 76.13 32.71
N THR A 10 -17.95 77.16 32.32
CA THR A 10 -16.86 77.11 31.33
C THR A 10 -15.60 76.31 31.85
N VAL A 11 -15.29 76.55 33.13
CA VAL A 11 -14.18 75.75 33.77
C VAL A 11 -14.55 74.28 33.88
N SER A 12 -15.79 73.91 34.22
CA SER A 12 -16.27 72.54 34.27
C SER A 12 -16.25 71.84 32.90
N THR A 13 -16.62 72.58 31.84
CA THR A 13 -16.51 71.99 30.48
C THR A 13 -15.08 71.77 29.99
N ILE A 14 -14.15 72.69 30.33
CA ILE A 14 -12.73 72.52 30.00
C ILE A 14 -12.12 71.36 30.76
N VAL A 15 -12.45 71.17 32.04
CA VAL A 15 -12.00 70.07 32.85
C VAL A 15 -12.57 68.71 32.34
N ALA A 16 -13.87 68.72 31.93
CA ALA A 16 -14.50 67.53 31.35
C ALA A 16 -13.83 67.12 29.99
N ILE A 17 -13.47 68.10 29.15
CA ILE A 17 -12.77 67.89 27.89
C ILE A 17 -11.35 67.40 28.15
N ALA A 18 -10.64 67.89 29.14
CA ALA A 18 -9.29 67.43 29.54
C ALA A 18 -9.31 66.00 30.11
N ILE A 19 -10.34 65.69 30.89
CA ILE A 19 -10.52 64.28 31.39
C ILE A 19 -10.87 63.32 30.24
N LEU A 20 -11.73 63.71 29.32
CA LEU A 20 -12.05 62.98 28.12
C LEU A 20 -10.77 62.73 27.24
N TRP A 21 -9.96 63.78 27.08
CA TRP A 21 -8.72 63.70 26.31
C TRP A 21 -7.68 62.79 27.01
N PHE A 22 -7.65 62.77 28.35
CA PHE A 22 -6.78 61.88 29.14
C PHE A 22 -7.29 60.43 29.16
N CYS A 23 -8.61 60.23 29.16
CA CYS A 23 -9.21 58.88 29.10
C CYS A 23 -9.16 58.26 27.69
N PHE A 24 -9.25 59.06 26.63
CA PHE A 24 -9.21 58.62 25.22
C PHE A 24 -7.81 58.70 24.60
N GLY A 25 -6.85 59.30 25.27
CA GLY A 25 -5.43 59.23 24.91
C GLY A 25 -4.85 57.86 25.15
N GLY A 26 -5.47 56.85 24.55
CA GLY A 26 -5.10 55.47 24.67
C GLY A 26 -3.64 55.28 24.27
N LYS A 27 -2.80 54.88 25.22
CA LYS A 27 -1.47 54.36 24.96
C LYS A 27 -1.58 53.24 23.94
N SER A 28 -1.16 53.49 22.71
CA SER A 28 -0.84 52.44 21.74
C SER A 28 0.14 51.47 22.42
N LYS A 29 -0.33 50.35 22.85
CA LYS A 29 0.54 49.25 23.31
C LYS A 29 1.35 48.82 22.12
N SER A 30 2.60 49.24 22.01
CA SER A 30 3.54 48.59 21.11
C SER A 30 3.74 47.17 21.65
N THR A 31 3.09 46.21 21.05
CA THR A 31 3.36 44.80 21.27
C THR A 31 4.75 44.50 20.71
N ASN A 32 5.73 44.34 21.58
CA ASN A 32 7.05 43.89 21.17
C ASN A 32 6.93 42.44 20.72
N TYR A 33 6.93 42.24 19.41
CA TYR A 33 7.05 40.90 18.81
C TYR A 33 8.51 40.53 18.71
N VAL A 34 8.83 39.28 19.05
CA VAL A 34 10.12 38.66 18.73
C VAL A 34 9.90 37.85 17.48
N ILE A 35 10.71 38.12 16.45
CA ILE A 35 10.67 37.35 15.22
C ILE A 35 11.38 36.01 15.49
N GLU A 36 10.68 34.92 15.28
CA GLU A 36 11.26 33.58 15.30
C GLU A 36 12.06 33.39 14.02
N THR A 37 13.25 32.84 14.14
CA THR A 37 14.21 32.71 13.04
C THR A 37 14.62 31.27 12.84
N ALA A 38 14.94 30.91 11.61
CA ALA A 38 15.63 29.67 11.26
C ALA A 38 16.89 29.96 10.44
N GLN A 39 17.87 29.10 10.52
CA GLN A 39 19.02 29.16 9.64
C GLN A 39 18.77 28.32 8.39
N ALA A 40 19.20 28.83 7.24
CA ALA A 40 19.27 28.05 6.02
C ALA A 40 20.37 26.99 6.20
N VAL A 41 20.01 25.72 6.13
CA VAL A 41 20.93 24.60 6.33
C VAL A 41 21.05 23.77 5.05
N ARG A 42 22.22 23.13 4.87
CA ARG A 42 22.32 22.08 3.86
C ARG A 42 21.80 20.78 4.42
N GLY A 43 20.89 20.16 3.72
CA GLY A 43 20.28 18.90 4.11
C GLY A 43 19.53 18.28 2.94
N ASP A 44 18.93 17.12 3.19
CA ASP A 44 18.16 16.41 2.20
C ASP A 44 16.69 16.85 2.29
N VAL A 45 16.07 17.06 1.13
CA VAL A 45 14.63 17.30 0.99
C VAL A 45 14.07 16.16 0.17
N SER A 46 13.11 15.43 0.74
CA SER A 46 12.46 14.29 0.08
C SER A 46 10.97 14.41 0.17
N GLU A 47 10.31 14.10 -0.91
CA GLU A 47 8.86 13.87 -0.99
C GLU A 47 8.64 12.36 -0.87
N ALA A 48 7.68 11.96 -0.06
CA ALA A 48 7.41 10.55 0.20
C ALA A 48 5.91 10.30 0.34
N VAL A 49 5.51 9.16 -0.17
CA VAL A 49 4.17 8.59 -0.03
C VAL A 49 4.22 7.50 1.01
N THR A 50 3.24 7.45 1.90
CA THR A 50 3.10 6.39 2.90
C THR A 50 1.98 5.44 2.52
N ALA A 51 2.22 4.15 2.69
CA ALA A 51 1.26 3.10 2.40
C ALA A 51 1.38 1.97 3.43
N THR A 52 0.37 1.14 3.51
CA THR A 52 0.44 -0.15 4.22
C THR A 52 0.47 -1.27 3.19
N GLY A 53 0.96 -2.44 3.59
CA GLY A 53 1.00 -3.57 2.68
C GLY A 53 1.28 -4.89 3.40
N THR A 54 1.27 -5.97 2.65
CA THR A 54 1.56 -7.32 3.12
C THR A 54 2.86 -7.87 2.55
N ILE A 55 3.57 -8.63 3.37
CA ILE A 55 4.79 -9.31 2.95
C ILE A 55 4.43 -10.67 2.39
N GLU A 56 4.89 -10.95 1.16
CA GLU A 56 4.66 -12.21 0.47
C GLU A 56 5.95 -12.75 -0.15
N PRO A 57 6.05 -14.07 -0.36
CA PRO A 57 7.13 -14.63 -1.19
C PRO A 57 6.99 -14.14 -2.64
N VAL A 58 8.10 -13.95 -3.34
CA VAL A 58 8.08 -13.61 -4.78
C VAL A 58 7.40 -14.69 -5.61
N THR A 59 7.58 -15.96 -5.22
CA THR A 59 6.93 -17.09 -5.89
C THR A 59 6.29 -17.98 -4.84
N GLN A 60 4.97 -18.08 -4.90
CA GLN A 60 4.21 -19.06 -4.13
C GLN A 60 3.25 -19.81 -5.05
N VAL A 61 2.98 -21.07 -4.72
CA VAL A 61 2.05 -21.92 -5.47
C VAL A 61 1.09 -22.59 -4.50
N GLU A 62 -0.18 -22.48 -4.82
CA GLU A 62 -1.23 -23.21 -4.14
C GLU A 62 -1.40 -24.58 -4.78
N VAL A 63 -1.30 -25.62 -3.95
CA VAL A 63 -1.46 -27.00 -4.36
C VAL A 63 -2.81 -27.50 -3.91
N GLY A 64 -3.64 -27.90 -4.87
CA GLY A 64 -4.97 -28.42 -4.64
C GLY A 64 -5.17 -29.79 -5.28
N THR A 65 -6.40 -30.30 -5.23
CA THR A 65 -6.79 -31.55 -5.89
C THR A 65 -7.98 -31.32 -6.86
N GLN A 66 -8.02 -32.10 -7.94
CA GLN A 66 -9.10 -32.10 -8.92
C GLN A 66 -10.08 -33.26 -8.71
N VAL A 67 -9.86 -34.10 -7.70
CA VAL A 67 -10.72 -35.23 -7.36
C VAL A 67 -11.22 -35.11 -5.93
N SER A 68 -12.47 -35.52 -5.71
CA SER A 68 -13.06 -35.57 -4.37
C SER A 68 -12.69 -36.89 -3.69
N GLY A 69 -12.43 -36.85 -2.39
CA GLY A 69 -12.11 -38.02 -1.60
C GLY A 69 -11.71 -37.67 -0.18
N ILE A 70 -11.23 -38.66 0.55
CA ILE A 70 -10.75 -38.50 1.92
C ILE A 70 -9.20 -38.44 1.86
N ILE A 71 -8.60 -37.56 2.61
CA ILE A 71 -7.14 -37.53 2.81
C ILE A 71 -6.74 -38.75 3.64
N ASP A 72 -5.97 -39.67 3.04
CA ASP A 72 -5.50 -40.86 3.72
C ASP A 72 -4.26 -40.56 4.56
N LYS A 73 -3.24 -39.92 3.96
CA LYS A 73 -1.97 -39.60 4.64
C LYS A 73 -1.41 -38.26 4.22
N LEU A 74 -0.76 -37.60 5.17
CA LEU A 74 0.05 -36.42 4.97
C LEU A 74 1.53 -36.75 5.15
N TYR A 75 2.38 -36.33 4.21
CA TYR A 75 3.83 -36.55 4.22
C TYR A 75 4.61 -35.23 4.42
N ALA A 76 3.95 -34.10 4.33
CA ALA A 76 4.52 -32.79 4.60
C ALA A 76 3.64 -32.03 5.59
N ASP A 77 4.28 -31.26 6.47
CA ASP A 77 3.62 -30.43 7.47
C ASP A 77 4.11 -28.97 7.34
N TYR A 78 3.60 -28.07 8.15
CA TYR A 78 4.06 -26.67 8.21
C TYR A 78 5.59 -26.60 8.30
N ASN A 79 6.18 -25.66 7.59
CA ASN A 79 7.63 -25.40 7.53
C ASN A 79 8.48 -26.57 6.97
N SER A 80 7.85 -27.62 6.41
CA SER A 80 8.58 -28.70 5.76
C SER A 80 9.22 -28.23 4.46
N ILE A 81 10.49 -28.58 4.25
CA ILE A 81 11.18 -28.37 2.98
C ILE A 81 10.78 -29.48 2.04
N VAL A 82 10.32 -29.13 0.86
CA VAL A 82 9.85 -30.07 -0.16
C VAL A 82 10.58 -29.82 -1.48
N THR A 83 10.76 -30.89 -2.25
CA THR A 83 11.33 -30.80 -3.60
C THR A 83 10.25 -31.04 -4.65
N LYS A 84 10.47 -30.53 -5.85
CA LYS A 84 9.57 -30.71 -6.98
C LYS A 84 9.33 -32.20 -7.26
N GLY A 85 8.04 -32.60 -7.34
CA GLY A 85 7.63 -33.99 -7.53
C GLY A 85 7.61 -34.82 -6.25
N GLN A 86 8.01 -34.26 -5.10
CA GLN A 86 7.92 -34.96 -3.81
C GLN A 86 6.45 -35.15 -3.41
N LEU A 87 6.13 -36.36 -2.94
CA LEU A 87 4.82 -36.70 -2.39
C LEU A 87 4.59 -35.91 -1.10
N ILE A 88 3.50 -35.13 -1.06
CA ILE A 88 3.12 -34.30 0.11
C ILE A 88 1.82 -34.75 0.77
N ALA A 89 0.89 -35.33 -0.01
CA ALA A 89 -0.32 -35.94 0.53
C ALA A 89 -0.83 -37.05 -0.39
N GLU A 90 -1.61 -37.95 0.18
CA GLU A 90 -2.27 -39.03 -0.54
C GLU A 90 -3.72 -39.11 -0.12
N MET A 91 -4.60 -39.25 -1.12
CA MET A 91 -6.03 -39.47 -0.91
C MET A 91 -6.35 -40.94 -0.94
N ASP A 92 -7.47 -41.38 -0.35
CA ASP A 92 -7.98 -42.72 -0.48
C ASP A 92 -8.22 -43.08 -1.96
N LYS A 93 -7.50 -44.09 -2.43
CA LYS A 93 -7.49 -44.57 -3.82
C LYS A 93 -8.45 -45.70 -4.11
N VAL A 94 -9.11 -46.29 -3.08
CA VAL A 94 -9.89 -47.53 -3.24
C VAL A 94 -10.96 -47.39 -4.32
N THR A 95 -11.74 -46.30 -4.27
CA THR A 95 -12.79 -46.07 -5.26
C THR A 95 -12.23 -45.78 -6.66
N LEU A 96 -11.19 -44.94 -6.75
CA LEU A 96 -10.55 -44.59 -8.02
C LEU A 96 -9.83 -45.80 -8.67
N GLN A 97 -9.22 -46.66 -7.87
CA GLN A 97 -8.62 -47.89 -8.33
C GLN A 97 -9.66 -48.88 -8.87
N SER A 98 -10.83 -48.98 -8.21
CA SER A 98 -11.95 -49.80 -8.65
C SER A 98 -12.52 -49.30 -9.98
N GLU A 99 -12.66 -47.98 -10.13
CA GLU A 99 -13.09 -47.34 -11.38
C GLU A 99 -12.07 -47.59 -12.51
N LEU A 100 -10.78 -47.42 -12.23
CA LEU A 100 -9.73 -47.70 -13.21
C LEU A 100 -9.80 -49.20 -13.69
N THR A 101 -10.00 -50.11 -12.77
CA THR A 101 -10.09 -51.57 -13.10
C THR A 101 -11.32 -51.82 -13.99
N SER A 102 -12.47 -51.19 -13.71
CA SER A 102 -13.70 -51.28 -14.51
C SER A 102 -13.48 -50.72 -15.92
N GLN A 103 -12.86 -49.56 -16.05
CA GLN A 103 -12.59 -48.91 -17.35
C GLN A 103 -11.55 -49.70 -18.15
N GLN A 104 -10.56 -50.32 -17.47
CA GLN A 104 -9.57 -51.20 -18.12
C GLN A 104 -10.27 -52.44 -18.74
N ALA A 105 -11.20 -53.08 -18.00
CA ALA A 105 -11.92 -54.24 -18.53
C ALA A 105 -12.83 -53.85 -19.73
N THR A 106 -13.45 -52.65 -19.68
CA THR A 106 -14.26 -52.14 -20.80
C THR A 106 -13.39 -51.85 -22.03
N TYR A 107 -12.22 -51.26 -21.84
CA TYR A 107 -11.24 -51.02 -22.91
C TYR A 107 -10.78 -52.34 -23.55
N ASP A 108 -10.41 -53.34 -22.74
CA ASP A 108 -9.94 -54.62 -23.24
C ASP A 108 -10.99 -55.37 -24.06
N GLY A 109 -12.29 -55.28 -23.63
CA GLY A 109 -13.41 -55.81 -24.39
C GLY A 109 -13.64 -55.12 -25.73
N ALA A 110 -13.64 -53.75 -25.71
CA ALA A 110 -13.79 -52.96 -26.93
C ALA A 110 -12.63 -53.16 -27.92
N LYS A 111 -11.39 -53.31 -27.39
CA LYS A 111 -10.21 -53.62 -28.18
C LYS A 111 -10.33 -54.98 -28.91
N ALA A 112 -10.77 -56.02 -28.19
CA ALA A 112 -10.92 -57.33 -28.78
C ALA A 112 -11.98 -57.33 -29.89
N GLU A 113 -13.10 -56.63 -29.69
CA GLU A 113 -14.15 -56.46 -30.71
C GLU A 113 -13.61 -55.65 -31.92
N TYR A 114 -12.89 -54.57 -31.71
CA TYR A 114 -12.28 -53.80 -32.79
C TYR A 114 -11.35 -54.66 -33.63
N GLU A 115 -10.40 -55.39 -32.99
CA GLU A 115 -9.44 -56.25 -33.67
C GLU A 115 -10.14 -57.37 -34.47
N TYR A 116 -11.23 -57.94 -33.93
CA TYR A 116 -12.05 -58.92 -34.65
C TYR A 116 -12.71 -58.31 -35.91
N GLN A 117 -13.40 -57.19 -35.76
CA GLN A 117 -14.08 -56.51 -36.86
C GLN A 117 -13.10 -55.95 -37.91
N GLU A 118 -11.94 -55.48 -37.48
CA GLU A 118 -10.86 -55.11 -38.39
C GLU A 118 -10.43 -56.22 -39.30
N LYS A 119 -10.11 -57.43 -38.75
CA LYS A 119 -9.73 -58.63 -39.51
C LYS A 119 -10.88 -59.09 -40.41
N ASN A 120 -12.10 -59.02 -39.97
CA ASN A 120 -13.29 -59.40 -40.75
C ASN A 120 -13.49 -58.43 -41.93
N PHE A 121 -13.39 -57.14 -41.71
CA PHE A 121 -13.47 -56.13 -42.76
C PHE A 121 -12.40 -56.30 -43.82
N PHE A 122 -11.12 -56.45 -43.43
CA PHE A 122 -10.05 -56.69 -44.42
C PHE A 122 -10.25 -57.98 -45.22
N ARG A 123 -10.75 -59.04 -44.58
CA ARG A 123 -11.08 -60.29 -45.27
C ARG A 123 -12.23 -60.05 -46.28
N ASN A 124 -13.33 -59.40 -45.87
CA ASN A 124 -14.47 -59.15 -46.73
C ASN A 124 -14.09 -58.17 -47.85
N LYS A 125 -13.25 -57.18 -47.61
CA LYS A 125 -12.72 -56.32 -48.62
C LYS A 125 -11.98 -57.10 -49.73
N ALA A 126 -11.08 -58.00 -49.37
CA ALA A 126 -10.37 -58.84 -50.33
C ALA A 126 -11.31 -59.84 -51.10
N LEU A 127 -12.38 -60.31 -50.49
CA LEU A 127 -13.38 -61.14 -51.18
C LEU A 127 -14.26 -60.32 -52.12
N HIS A 128 -14.66 -59.13 -51.73
CA HIS A 128 -15.42 -58.19 -52.55
C HIS A 128 -14.65 -57.75 -53.79
N GLU A 129 -13.38 -57.41 -53.69
CA GLU A 129 -12.50 -57.08 -54.81
C GLU A 129 -12.45 -58.23 -55.83
N LYS A 130 -12.67 -59.49 -55.41
CA LYS A 130 -12.76 -60.66 -56.26
C LYS A 130 -14.19 -61.05 -56.68
N GLN A 131 -15.17 -60.20 -56.35
CA GLN A 131 -16.58 -60.42 -56.60
C GLN A 131 -17.16 -61.71 -56.00
N LEU A 132 -16.66 -62.10 -54.84
CA LEU A 132 -17.04 -63.35 -54.12
C LEU A 132 -18.11 -63.12 -53.03
N ILE A 133 -18.42 -61.85 -52.70
CA ILE A 133 -19.47 -61.47 -51.77
C ILE A 133 -20.28 -60.33 -52.34
N SER A 134 -21.47 -60.07 -51.82
CA SER A 134 -22.37 -59.00 -52.23
C SER A 134 -21.90 -57.64 -51.73
N ASP A 135 -22.31 -56.53 -52.40
CA ASP A 135 -22.06 -55.16 -51.96
C ASP A 135 -22.64 -54.91 -50.55
N THR A 136 -23.81 -55.48 -50.24
CA THR A 136 -24.45 -55.40 -48.95
C THR A 136 -23.62 -55.98 -47.82
N GLU A 137 -23.04 -57.17 -48.01
CA GLU A 137 -22.13 -57.83 -47.02
C GLU A 137 -20.86 -57.05 -46.82
N TYR A 138 -20.29 -56.44 -47.86
CA TYR A 138 -19.14 -55.56 -47.75
C TYR A 138 -19.48 -54.30 -46.98
N GLU A 139 -20.58 -53.60 -47.29
CA GLU A 139 -21.00 -52.41 -46.59
C GLU A 139 -21.33 -52.67 -45.11
N GLU A 140 -21.95 -53.82 -44.79
CA GLU A 140 -22.22 -54.22 -43.42
C GLU A 140 -20.89 -54.42 -42.65
N SER A 141 -19.90 -55.11 -43.23
CA SER A 141 -18.60 -55.31 -42.60
C SER A 141 -17.86 -53.98 -42.36
N LYS A 142 -17.97 -53.06 -43.32
CA LYS A 142 -17.40 -51.70 -43.22
C LYS A 142 -18.08 -50.91 -42.08
N TYR A 143 -19.40 -50.95 -41.96
CA TYR A 143 -20.17 -50.33 -40.90
C TYR A 143 -19.77 -50.91 -39.51
N ASN A 144 -19.71 -52.23 -39.38
CA ASN A 144 -19.37 -52.90 -38.16
C ASN A 144 -17.94 -52.55 -37.70
N TYR A 145 -16.99 -52.50 -38.64
CA TYR A 145 -15.62 -52.03 -38.36
C TYR A 145 -15.60 -50.59 -37.86
N ALA A 146 -16.29 -49.68 -38.55
CA ALA A 146 -16.32 -48.25 -38.17
C ALA A 146 -16.97 -48.06 -36.79
N LYS A 147 -18.04 -48.83 -36.49
CA LYS A 147 -18.73 -48.83 -35.21
C LYS A 147 -17.82 -49.35 -34.07
N ALA A 148 -17.15 -50.47 -34.29
CA ALA A 148 -16.24 -51.04 -33.31
C ALA A 148 -15.04 -50.13 -33.06
N LYS A 149 -14.50 -49.46 -34.09
CA LYS A 149 -13.45 -48.51 -33.98
C LYS A 149 -13.87 -47.29 -33.10
N SER A 150 -15.02 -46.71 -33.33
CA SER A 150 -15.55 -45.60 -32.53
C SER A 150 -15.77 -46.00 -31.07
N THR A 151 -16.24 -47.21 -30.80
CA THR A 151 -16.41 -47.75 -29.45
C THR A 151 -15.08 -47.93 -28.74
N PHE A 152 -14.08 -48.47 -29.44
CA PHE A 152 -12.74 -48.61 -28.93
C PHE A 152 -12.07 -47.26 -28.57
N GLU A 153 -12.12 -46.27 -29.48
CA GLU A 153 -11.60 -44.91 -29.24
C GLU A 153 -12.29 -44.21 -28.04
N SER A 154 -13.62 -44.42 -27.89
CA SER A 154 -14.36 -43.92 -26.73
C SER A 154 -13.91 -44.59 -25.41
N SER A 155 -13.71 -45.90 -25.42
CA SER A 155 -13.22 -46.64 -24.22
C SER A 155 -11.80 -46.29 -23.85
N GLU A 156 -10.93 -46.04 -24.84
CA GLU A 156 -9.58 -45.53 -24.62
C GLU A 156 -9.55 -44.18 -23.91
N ALA A 157 -10.43 -43.25 -24.38
CA ALA A 157 -10.56 -41.93 -23.73
C ALA A 157 -11.07 -42.03 -22.27
N ASN A 158 -12.02 -42.95 -22.01
CA ASN A 158 -12.53 -43.19 -20.66
C ASN A 158 -11.48 -43.79 -19.74
N LEU A 159 -10.68 -44.77 -20.23
CA LEU A 159 -9.57 -45.34 -19.50
C LEU A 159 -8.49 -44.28 -19.18
N ALA A 160 -8.15 -43.43 -20.16
CA ALA A 160 -7.21 -42.36 -19.96
C ALA A 160 -7.71 -41.32 -18.88
N LYS A 161 -9.00 -41.07 -18.84
CA LYS A 161 -9.64 -40.24 -17.79
C LYS A 161 -9.53 -40.89 -16.41
N ALA A 162 -9.85 -42.17 -16.29
CA ALA A 162 -9.75 -42.91 -15.02
C ALA A 162 -8.30 -42.94 -14.49
N LYS A 163 -7.30 -43.15 -15.37
CA LYS A 163 -5.88 -43.07 -15.02
C LYS A 163 -5.48 -41.71 -14.49
N ARG A 164 -5.93 -40.62 -15.11
CA ARG A 164 -5.66 -39.24 -14.64
C ARG A 164 -6.29 -38.98 -13.27
N ASN A 165 -7.54 -39.40 -13.09
CA ASN A 165 -8.22 -39.22 -11.80
C ASN A 165 -7.47 -39.95 -10.66
N LEU A 166 -6.99 -41.15 -10.92
CA LEU A 166 -6.17 -41.87 -9.94
C LEU A 166 -4.83 -41.17 -9.67
N ALA A 167 -4.22 -40.58 -10.70
CA ALA A 167 -3.00 -39.78 -10.52
C ALA A 167 -3.21 -38.55 -9.67
N TYR A 168 -4.34 -37.87 -9.80
CA TYR A 168 -4.69 -36.70 -8.98
C TYR A 168 -4.94 -37.02 -7.49
N ALA A 169 -5.17 -38.27 -7.14
CA ALA A 169 -5.22 -38.72 -5.74
C ALA A 169 -3.85 -38.76 -5.06
N THR A 170 -2.77 -38.60 -5.83
CA THR A 170 -1.39 -38.52 -5.34
C THR A 170 -0.92 -37.07 -5.50
N ILE A 171 -0.85 -36.34 -4.40
CA ILE A 171 -0.59 -34.91 -4.40
C ILE A 171 0.91 -34.70 -4.21
N THR A 172 1.55 -34.05 -5.18
CA THR A 172 3.00 -33.79 -5.20
C THR A 172 3.27 -32.30 -5.26
N SER A 173 4.43 -31.87 -4.74
CA SER A 173 4.87 -30.49 -4.86
C SER A 173 5.20 -30.13 -6.32
N PRO A 174 4.67 -29.04 -6.87
CA PRO A 174 5.01 -28.57 -8.22
C PRO A 174 6.36 -27.86 -8.30
N ILE A 175 6.89 -27.37 -7.16
CA ILE A 175 8.13 -26.60 -7.04
C ILE A 175 8.98 -27.09 -5.87
N ASP A 176 10.26 -26.71 -5.89
CA ASP A 176 11.11 -26.78 -4.70
C ASP A 176 10.76 -25.63 -3.77
N GLY A 177 10.72 -25.86 -2.45
CA GLY A 177 10.40 -24.78 -1.53
C GLY A 177 10.02 -25.22 -0.13
N VAL A 178 9.33 -24.34 0.59
CA VAL A 178 8.89 -24.54 1.97
C VAL A 178 7.37 -24.46 2.04
N VAL A 179 6.74 -25.40 2.75
CA VAL A 179 5.28 -25.36 3.00
C VAL A 179 4.97 -24.23 3.98
N ILE A 180 4.24 -23.21 3.51
CA ILE A 180 3.81 -22.08 4.35
C ILE A 180 2.54 -22.44 5.11
N SER A 181 1.61 -23.09 4.43
CA SER A 181 0.28 -23.40 4.99
C SER A 181 -0.18 -24.78 4.56
N ARG A 182 -0.90 -25.44 5.46
CA ARG A 182 -1.58 -26.72 5.27
C ARG A 182 -3.05 -26.52 5.68
N ALA A 183 -3.95 -26.61 4.71
CA ALA A 183 -5.38 -26.37 4.91
C ALA A 183 -6.20 -27.66 5.09
N VAL A 184 -5.55 -28.82 5.25
CA VAL A 184 -6.22 -30.12 5.34
C VAL A 184 -5.61 -31.01 6.43
N GLU A 185 -6.40 -31.94 6.95
CA GLU A 185 -6.02 -32.92 7.97
C GLU A 185 -6.23 -34.35 7.47
N GLU A 186 -5.50 -35.33 8.05
CA GLU A 186 -5.74 -36.75 7.81
C GLU A 186 -7.18 -37.13 8.19
N GLY A 187 -7.83 -37.89 7.35
CA GLY A 187 -9.23 -38.27 7.51
C GLY A 187 -10.24 -37.20 7.06
N GLN A 188 -9.80 -36.00 6.66
CA GLN A 188 -10.69 -34.97 6.17
C GLN A 188 -11.21 -35.30 4.77
N THR A 189 -12.52 -35.09 4.56
CA THR A 189 -13.14 -35.19 3.24
C THR A 189 -12.95 -33.89 2.47
N VAL A 190 -12.39 -33.97 1.28
CA VAL A 190 -12.20 -32.87 0.34
C VAL A 190 -13.14 -33.06 -0.85
N ALA A 191 -13.89 -32.03 -1.21
CA ALA A 191 -14.79 -32.01 -2.36
C ALA A 191 -14.23 -31.07 -3.43
N ALA A 192 -13.77 -31.61 -4.54
CA ALA A 192 -13.41 -30.86 -5.73
C ALA A 192 -14.66 -30.66 -6.58
N GLY A 193 -15.30 -29.50 -6.43
CA GLY A 193 -16.54 -29.14 -7.15
C GLY A 193 -16.32 -27.99 -8.12
N PHE A 194 -16.95 -26.85 -7.86
CA PHE A 194 -16.83 -25.64 -8.71
C PHE A 194 -15.49 -24.92 -8.51
N GLU A 195 -14.89 -25.03 -7.33
CA GLU A 195 -13.59 -24.47 -7.02
C GLU A 195 -12.64 -25.58 -6.59
N THR A 196 -11.37 -25.44 -6.94
CA THR A 196 -10.30 -26.34 -6.50
C THR A 196 -9.90 -25.98 -5.09
N PRO A 197 -10.14 -26.81 -4.08
CA PRO A 197 -9.73 -26.52 -2.71
C PRO A 197 -8.21 -26.51 -2.58
N THR A 198 -7.65 -25.46 -2.00
CA THR A 198 -6.23 -25.38 -1.65
C THR A 198 -5.94 -26.30 -0.49
N LEU A 199 -4.97 -27.20 -0.66
CA LEU A 199 -4.52 -28.15 0.37
C LEU A 199 -3.24 -27.67 1.03
N PHE A 200 -2.30 -27.15 0.24
CA PHE A 200 -1.01 -26.61 0.68
C PHE A 200 -0.69 -25.32 -0.06
N THR A 201 0.03 -24.42 0.61
CA THR A 201 0.68 -23.28 -0.03
C THR A 201 2.19 -23.44 0.14
N ILE A 202 2.94 -23.41 -0.95
CA ILE A 202 4.38 -23.63 -0.98
C ILE A 202 5.06 -22.38 -1.53
N ALA A 203 6.04 -21.85 -0.78
CA ALA A 203 6.92 -20.77 -1.23
C ALA A 203 8.21 -21.34 -1.79
N ALA A 204 8.67 -20.80 -2.92
CA ALA A 204 9.92 -21.27 -3.52
C ALA A 204 11.15 -20.86 -2.70
N ASP A 205 11.22 -19.60 -2.29
CA ASP A 205 12.35 -19.05 -1.54
C ASP A 205 11.86 -17.96 -0.58
N LEU A 206 12.15 -18.13 0.70
CA LEU A 206 11.82 -17.15 1.75
C LEU A 206 12.92 -16.10 1.95
N THR A 207 14.06 -16.21 1.28
CA THR A 207 15.12 -15.18 1.30
C THR A 207 14.81 -14.02 0.35
N GLN A 208 13.96 -14.27 -0.65
CA GLN A 208 13.48 -13.28 -1.62
C GLN A 208 11.99 -13.07 -1.39
N MET A 209 11.68 -11.96 -0.72
CA MET A 209 10.32 -11.57 -0.41
C MET A 209 9.94 -10.33 -1.23
N GLN A 210 8.66 -10.04 -1.29
CA GLN A 210 8.11 -8.81 -1.83
C GLN A 210 7.11 -8.23 -0.83
N VAL A 211 6.95 -6.93 -0.85
CA VAL A 211 5.86 -6.25 -0.16
C VAL A 211 4.86 -5.81 -1.21
N ILE A 212 3.62 -6.21 -1.07
CA ILE A 212 2.51 -5.69 -1.85
C ILE A 212 1.94 -4.51 -1.07
N ALA A 213 2.21 -3.31 -1.54
CA ALA A 213 1.79 -2.05 -0.90
C ALA A 213 0.51 -1.53 -1.54
N ASP A 214 -0.47 -1.18 -0.71
CA ASP A 214 -1.74 -0.57 -1.13
C ASP A 214 -1.60 0.95 -1.07
N VAL A 215 -1.36 1.58 -2.22
CA VAL A 215 -1.17 3.02 -2.35
C VAL A 215 -2.49 3.67 -2.77
N ASP A 216 -2.87 4.75 -2.09
CA ASP A 216 -4.09 5.51 -2.40
C ASP A 216 -4.04 6.11 -3.82
N GLU A 217 -5.21 6.21 -4.49
CA GLU A 217 -5.35 6.81 -5.82
C GLU A 217 -4.81 8.25 -5.88
N ALA A 218 -4.91 9.01 -4.78
CA ALA A 218 -4.41 10.37 -4.73
C ALA A 218 -2.87 10.46 -4.83
N ASP A 219 -2.16 9.43 -4.39
CA ASP A 219 -0.71 9.43 -4.26
C ASP A 219 0.02 8.61 -5.35
N ILE A 220 -0.70 7.71 -6.03
CA ILE A 220 -0.10 6.79 -7.01
C ILE A 220 0.56 7.51 -8.20
N GLY A 221 0.08 8.72 -8.54
CA GLY A 221 0.62 9.50 -9.65
C GLY A 221 2.11 9.86 -9.53
N GLY A 222 2.65 9.88 -8.30
CA GLY A 222 4.07 10.13 -8.03
C GLY A 222 4.92 8.87 -7.95
N VAL A 223 4.32 7.68 -7.88
CA VAL A 223 5.04 6.41 -7.68
C VAL A 223 5.51 5.83 -9.01
N GLN A 224 6.80 5.48 -9.08
CA GLN A 224 7.43 4.94 -10.29
C GLN A 224 8.37 3.78 -9.94
N GLU A 225 8.58 2.89 -10.90
CA GLU A 225 9.57 1.82 -10.78
C GLU A 225 10.98 2.36 -10.53
N GLY A 226 11.74 1.67 -9.70
CA GLY A 226 13.10 2.05 -9.31
C GLY A 226 13.20 3.01 -8.14
N GLN A 227 12.10 3.54 -7.61
CA GLN A 227 12.12 4.40 -6.42
C GLN A 227 12.53 3.64 -5.18
N ARG A 228 13.28 4.31 -4.31
CA ARG A 228 13.73 3.77 -3.03
C ARG A 228 12.56 3.72 -2.04
N VAL A 229 12.50 2.63 -1.33
CA VAL A 229 11.48 2.38 -0.30
C VAL A 229 12.15 2.02 1.00
N ILE A 230 11.62 2.55 2.10
CA ILE A 230 11.93 2.09 3.45
C ILE A 230 10.63 1.60 4.06
N PHE A 231 10.69 0.44 4.71
CA PHE A 231 9.53 -0.09 5.41
C PHE A 231 9.90 -0.68 6.76
N THR A 232 8.94 -0.72 7.65
CA THR A 232 9.01 -1.38 8.94
C THR A 232 7.89 -2.40 9.03
N VAL A 233 8.08 -3.43 9.83
CA VAL A 233 7.02 -4.43 10.09
C VAL A 233 6.60 -4.38 11.54
N ASP A 234 5.32 -4.62 11.81
CA ASP A 234 4.79 -4.52 13.17
C ASP A 234 5.46 -5.49 14.16
N ALA A 235 5.97 -6.63 13.65
CA ALA A 235 6.74 -7.58 14.45
C ALA A 235 8.12 -7.08 14.88
N TYR A 236 8.72 -6.12 14.13
CA TYR A 236 10.05 -5.55 14.39
C TYR A 236 10.03 -4.03 14.19
N PRO A 237 9.40 -3.27 15.09
CA PRO A 237 9.17 -1.83 14.90
C PRO A 237 10.45 -0.98 14.94
N ASN A 238 11.56 -1.52 15.47
CA ASN A 238 12.85 -0.84 15.54
C ASN A 238 13.78 -1.21 14.38
N ASP A 239 13.45 -2.22 13.58
CA ASP A 239 14.22 -2.64 12.42
C ASP A 239 13.64 -1.97 11.16
N THR A 240 14.48 -1.28 10.43
CA THR A 240 14.13 -0.71 9.12
C THR A 240 14.66 -1.60 8.01
N PHE A 241 13.80 -1.88 7.05
CA PHE A 241 14.14 -2.66 5.87
C PHE A 241 14.15 -1.73 4.66
N GLU A 242 15.05 -1.99 3.73
CA GLU A 242 15.14 -1.25 2.48
C GLU A 242 14.64 -2.11 1.32
N GLY A 243 13.97 -1.46 0.39
CA GLY A 243 13.46 -2.06 -0.83
C GLY A 243 13.44 -1.09 -1.99
N THR A 244 13.03 -1.59 -3.12
CA THR A 244 12.89 -0.79 -4.35
C THR A 244 11.57 -1.16 -5.00
N VAL A 245 10.85 -0.17 -5.52
CA VAL A 245 9.64 -0.40 -6.33
C VAL A 245 10.04 -1.16 -7.58
N THR A 246 9.51 -2.37 -7.74
CA THR A 246 9.77 -3.24 -8.89
C THR A 246 8.68 -3.14 -9.94
N GLN A 247 7.45 -2.89 -9.52
CA GLN A 247 6.30 -2.79 -10.42
C GLN A 247 5.18 -1.99 -9.77
N VAL A 248 4.47 -1.20 -10.58
CA VAL A 248 3.19 -0.59 -10.21
C VAL A 248 2.10 -1.29 -11.01
N ARG A 249 1.14 -1.95 -10.31
CA ARG A 249 0.03 -2.65 -10.98
C ARG A 249 -0.98 -1.63 -11.52
N LEU A 250 -1.50 -1.90 -12.72
CA LEU A 250 -2.45 -1.00 -13.39
C LEU A 250 -3.90 -1.22 -12.96
N GLU A 251 -4.19 -2.37 -12.36
CA GLU A 251 -5.52 -2.69 -11.84
C GLU A 251 -5.69 -2.08 -10.46
N ALA A 252 -6.76 -1.30 -10.30
CA ALA A 252 -7.14 -0.74 -9.01
C ALA A 252 -7.97 -1.75 -8.23
N THR A 253 -7.75 -1.83 -6.93
CA THR A 253 -8.58 -2.60 -5.98
C THR A 253 -9.48 -1.63 -5.23
N GLU A 254 -10.76 -1.92 -5.16
CA GLU A 254 -11.74 -1.14 -4.39
C GLU A 254 -12.18 -1.95 -3.17
N GLU A 255 -11.79 -1.51 -2.00
CA GLU A 255 -12.25 -2.07 -0.73
C GLU A 255 -12.92 -1.00 0.13
N SER A 256 -14.15 -1.27 0.57
CA SER A 256 -14.90 -0.35 1.44
C SER A 256 -15.02 1.08 0.88
N ASN A 257 -15.18 1.24 -0.44
CA ASN A 257 -15.21 2.53 -1.15
C ASN A 257 -13.87 3.31 -1.11
N VAL A 258 -12.77 2.65 -0.84
CA VAL A 258 -11.42 3.20 -0.99
C VAL A 258 -10.77 2.54 -2.19
N VAL A 259 -10.25 3.35 -3.11
CA VAL A 259 -9.55 2.89 -4.31
C VAL A 259 -8.05 2.94 -4.05
N THR A 260 -7.41 1.78 -4.17
CA THR A 260 -5.96 1.64 -4.00
C THR A 260 -5.33 0.96 -5.21
N TYR A 261 -4.06 1.21 -5.41
CA TYR A 261 -3.23 0.54 -6.42
C TYR A 261 -2.15 -0.27 -5.73
N GLU A 262 -1.98 -1.50 -6.18
CA GLU A 262 -0.94 -2.36 -5.64
C GLU A 262 0.43 -2.02 -6.25
N VAL A 263 1.38 -1.74 -5.37
CA VAL A 263 2.78 -1.49 -5.71
C VAL A 263 3.64 -2.61 -5.17
N VAL A 264 4.36 -3.28 -6.05
CA VAL A 264 5.25 -4.38 -5.70
C VAL A 264 6.63 -3.83 -5.36
N ILE A 265 7.13 -4.16 -4.18
CA ILE A 265 8.39 -3.68 -3.63
C ILE A 265 9.26 -4.89 -3.32
N SER A 266 10.51 -4.89 -3.76
CA SER A 266 11.48 -5.93 -3.40
C SER A 266 11.84 -5.86 -1.93
N ALA A 267 11.92 -7.01 -1.25
CA ALA A 267 12.29 -7.12 0.14
C ALA A 267 13.29 -8.26 0.34
N HIS A 268 14.55 -7.94 0.59
CA HIS A 268 15.58 -8.94 0.87
C HIS A 268 15.48 -9.43 2.31
N ASN A 269 15.47 -10.75 2.51
CA ASN A 269 15.26 -11.41 3.80
C ASN A 269 16.32 -12.46 4.11
N PRO A 270 17.63 -12.10 4.16
CA PRO A 270 18.70 -13.08 4.38
C PRO A 270 18.62 -13.75 5.77
N ASP A 271 18.12 -13.04 6.76
CA ASP A 271 17.99 -13.51 8.15
C ASP A 271 16.66 -14.24 8.43
N LEU A 272 15.79 -14.41 7.43
CA LEU A 272 14.45 -15.00 7.53
C LEU A 272 13.58 -14.36 8.62
N LYS A 273 13.79 -13.06 8.92
CA LYS A 273 12.99 -12.27 9.87
C LYS A 273 11.61 -11.95 9.28
N LEU A 274 11.56 -11.65 7.99
CA LEU A 274 10.31 -11.37 7.29
C LEU A 274 9.58 -12.69 7.04
N LYS A 275 8.37 -12.80 7.56
CA LYS A 275 7.51 -13.96 7.35
C LYS A 275 6.34 -13.59 6.45
N PRO A 276 5.87 -14.51 5.60
CA PRO A 276 4.66 -14.29 4.81
C PRO A 276 3.47 -13.89 5.69
N GLY A 277 2.69 -12.90 5.23
CA GLY A 277 1.52 -12.39 5.94
C GLY A 277 1.79 -11.32 6.99
N LEU A 278 3.05 -10.88 7.20
CA LEU A 278 3.33 -9.73 8.06
C LEU A 278 2.85 -8.42 7.39
N THR A 279 2.27 -7.54 8.19
CA THR A 279 1.93 -6.19 7.77
C THR A 279 3.16 -5.29 7.80
N ALA A 280 3.35 -4.52 6.75
CA ALA A 280 4.43 -3.54 6.60
C ALA A 280 3.87 -2.12 6.53
N ASN A 281 4.55 -1.18 7.22
CA ASN A 281 4.34 0.25 7.09
C ASN A 281 5.43 0.80 6.17
N ILE A 282 5.04 1.37 5.05
CA ILE A 282 5.88 1.62 3.89
C ILE A 282 6.00 3.13 3.67
N THR A 283 7.21 3.57 3.34
CA THR A 283 7.50 4.94 2.89
C THR A 283 8.23 4.87 1.55
N ILE A 284 7.58 5.29 0.49
CA ILE A 284 8.09 5.35 -0.89
C ILE A 284 8.60 6.76 -1.14
N TYR A 285 9.87 6.92 -1.47
CA TYR A 285 10.47 8.21 -1.79
C TYR A 285 10.24 8.52 -3.28
N THR A 286 9.24 9.38 -3.54
CA THR A 286 8.85 9.76 -4.91
C THR A 286 9.87 10.70 -5.54
N ALA A 287 10.46 11.58 -4.73
CA ALA A 287 11.53 12.45 -5.16
C ALA A 287 12.52 12.72 -4.01
N GLU A 288 13.83 12.75 -4.31
CA GLU A 288 14.89 13.06 -3.35
C GLU A 288 15.84 14.11 -3.93
N ARG A 289 16.16 15.13 -3.13
CA ARG A 289 17.22 16.09 -3.39
C ARG A 289 18.19 16.05 -2.22
N ARG A 290 19.41 15.66 -2.49
CA ARG A 290 20.45 15.52 -1.44
C ARG A 290 21.36 16.73 -1.39
N ASN A 291 21.76 17.14 -0.16
CA ASN A 291 22.70 18.22 0.09
C ASN A 291 22.31 19.56 -0.54
N VAL A 292 21.01 19.88 -0.53
CA VAL A 292 20.47 21.16 -1.00
C VAL A 292 20.32 22.16 0.14
N VAL A 293 20.35 23.47 -0.17
CA VAL A 293 20.03 24.49 0.82
C VAL A 293 18.52 24.47 1.05
N ASN A 294 18.09 24.28 2.28
CA ASN A 294 16.68 24.27 2.65
C ASN A 294 16.36 25.20 3.81
N ILE A 295 15.12 25.65 3.86
CA ILE A 295 14.52 26.46 4.91
C ILE A 295 13.14 25.91 5.27
N PRO A 296 12.63 26.15 6.48
CA PRO A 296 11.25 25.83 6.82
C PRO A 296 10.25 26.52 5.90
N LEU A 297 9.24 25.79 5.41
CA LEU A 297 8.21 26.30 4.49
C LEU A 297 7.49 27.54 5.06
N LYS A 298 7.42 27.70 6.38
CA LYS A 298 6.86 28.87 7.06
C LYS A 298 7.56 30.17 6.68
N ALA A 299 8.85 30.13 6.35
CA ALA A 299 9.61 31.31 5.96
C ALA A 299 9.10 31.99 4.68
N LEU A 300 8.48 31.21 3.77
CA LEU A 300 7.88 31.74 2.53
C LEU A 300 6.56 32.49 2.76
N ARG A 301 5.91 32.27 3.90
CA ARG A 301 4.62 32.88 4.25
C ARG A 301 4.77 34.06 5.20
N PHE A 302 5.97 34.29 5.72
CA PHE A 302 6.22 35.36 6.67
C PHE A 302 6.30 36.71 5.98
N VAL A 303 5.53 37.71 6.49
CA VAL A 303 5.61 39.10 6.08
C VAL A 303 5.77 39.96 7.35
N PRO A 304 6.82 40.78 7.53
CA PRO A 304 6.94 41.66 8.66
C PRO A 304 5.91 42.79 8.58
N ASP A 305 5.34 43.24 9.73
CA ASP A 305 4.50 44.41 9.74
C ASP A 305 5.30 45.65 9.35
N PRO A 306 4.70 46.61 8.62
CA PRO A 306 5.31 47.88 8.42
C PRO A 306 5.54 48.55 9.78
N PRO A 307 6.67 49.30 9.97
CA PRO A 307 6.93 50.00 11.22
C PRO A 307 5.77 50.90 11.56
N SER A 308 5.26 50.81 12.81
CA SER A 308 4.13 51.54 13.33
C SER A 308 4.50 53.02 13.45
N GLY A 309 4.39 53.79 12.37
CA GLY A 309 4.61 55.23 12.29
C GLY A 309 3.56 55.86 11.38
N LYS A 310 2.86 56.89 11.91
CA LYS A 310 1.87 57.70 11.22
C LYS A 310 2.37 58.24 9.88
N ASN A 311 2.19 57.50 8.83
CA ASN A 311 1.96 57.96 7.46
C ASN A 311 1.74 56.69 6.65
N ARG A 312 0.48 56.45 6.22
CA ARG A 312 0.16 55.55 5.12
C ARG A 312 0.77 56.13 3.84
N HIS A 313 2.07 56.02 3.70
CA HIS A 313 2.63 55.82 2.40
C HIS A 313 2.72 54.29 2.28
N GLU A 314 1.88 53.69 1.45
CA GLU A 314 2.17 52.40 0.90
C GLU A 314 3.62 52.46 0.44
N PRO A 315 4.50 51.57 0.89
CA PRO A 315 5.83 51.49 0.29
C PRO A 315 5.61 51.09 -1.16
N GLU A 316 5.78 52.06 -2.07
CA GLU A 316 5.76 51.87 -3.53
C GLU A 316 6.78 50.81 -4.02
N ASP A 317 7.56 50.22 -3.12
CA ASP A 317 8.59 49.23 -3.39
C ASP A 317 8.43 47.89 -2.65
N LEU A 318 7.23 47.54 -2.16
CA LEU A 318 6.97 46.11 -1.97
C LEU A 318 6.85 45.53 -3.40
N PRO A 319 7.74 44.65 -3.81
CA PRO A 319 7.50 43.93 -5.05
C PRO A 319 6.17 43.20 -4.87
N GLN A 320 5.13 43.79 -5.47
CA GLN A 320 3.84 43.13 -5.60
C GLN A 320 4.18 41.75 -6.09
N GLN A 321 3.61 40.76 -5.44
CA GLN A 321 3.65 39.41 -5.87
C GLN A 321 2.94 39.38 -7.24
N GLU A 322 3.66 39.85 -8.28
CA GLU A 322 3.25 39.61 -9.64
C GLU A 322 3.18 38.09 -9.74
N ILE A 323 1.97 37.60 -9.83
CA ILE A 323 1.64 36.26 -10.30
C ILE A 323 2.06 36.23 -11.80
N SER A 324 3.34 36.40 -12.01
CA SER A 324 3.96 36.18 -13.31
C SER A 324 4.33 34.70 -13.33
N GLY A 325 3.74 33.97 -14.23
CA GLY A 325 3.80 32.55 -14.61
C GLY A 325 4.99 31.66 -14.25
N ASN A 326 5.80 31.98 -13.25
CA ASN A 326 6.84 31.15 -12.68
C ASN A 326 6.59 31.01 -11.17
N ASP A 327 5.89 29.95 -10.81
CA ASP A 327 5.50 29.60 -9.42
C ASP A 327 6.72 29.39 -8.49
N SER A 328 7.93 29.33 -9.06
CA SER A 328 9.20 29.09 -8.37
C SER A 328 9.84 30.33 -7.73
N LEU A 329 9.39 31.56 -8.02
CA LEU A 329 9.96 32.78 -7.44
C LEU A 329 9.17 33.19 -6.20
N LYS A 330 9.82 33.14 -5.04
CA LYS A 330 9.24 33.56 -3.74
C LYS A 330 10.12 34.61 -3.06
N ILE A 331 9.57 35.29 -2.04
CA ILE A 331 10.31 36.28 -1.24
C ILE A 331 10.51 35.73 0.15
N VAL A 332 11.73 35.75 0.64
CA VAL A 332 12.08 35.45 2.04
C VAL A 332 12.69 36.68 2.71
N TRP A 333 12.49 36.80 4.01
CA TRP A 333 13.06 37.87 4.80
C TRP A 333 14.33 37.37 5.48
N VAL A 334 15.46 37.92 5.05
CA VAL A 334 16.80 37.56 5.52
C VAL A 334 17.29 38.62 6.50
N GLN A 335 17.93 38.19 7.59
CA GLN A 335 18.52 39.06 8.58
C GLN A 335 19.85 39.62 8.07
N ASP A 336 19.95 40.96 7.93
CA ASP A 336 21.16 41.66 7.62
C ASP A 336 21.53 42.58 8.83
N GLY A 337 22.35 42.07 9.72
CA GLY A 337 22.65 42.74 11.00
C GLY A 337 21.45 42.84 11.92
N LYS A 338 20.84 44.04 12.04
CA LYS A 338 19.64 44.30 12.85
C LYS A 338 18.37 44.50 12.03
N GLU A 339 18.46 44.51 10.71
CA GLU A 339 17.37 44.80 9.79
C GLU A 339 16.97 43.52 9.02
N TRP A 340 15.68 43.47 8.66
CA TRP A 340 15.13 42.41 7.82
C TRP A 340 15.00 42.91 6.39
N LYS A 341 15.68 42.27 5.42
CA LYS A 341 15.62 42.63 4.01
C LYS A 341 14.88 41.58 3.21
N PRO A 342 13.93 41.98 2.34
CA PRO A 342 13.29 41.07 1.43
C PRO A 342 14.28 40.63 0.35
N ARG A 343 14.37 39.31 0.10
CA ARG A 343 15.24 38.73 -0.92
C ARG A 343 14.41 37.78 -1.78
N LYS A 344 14.52 37.93 -3.10
CA LYS A 344 13.93 36.97 -4.05
C LYS A 344 14.74 35.71 -4.08
N VAL A 345 14.07 34.56 -3.94
CA VAL A 345 14.68 33.23 -3.99
C VAL A 345 13.92 32.37 -5.01
N VAL A 346 14.65 31.47 -5.65
CA VAL A 346 14.05 30.45 -6.50
C VAL A 346 13.88 29.20 -5.64
N VAL A 347 12.63 28.77 -5.44
CA VAL A 347 12.28 27.59 -4.68
C VAL A 347 12.22 26.38 -5.61
N GLY A 348 12.66 25.22 -5.09
CA GLY A 348 12.58 23.93 -5.75
C GLY A 348 11.50 23.04 -5.11
N MET A 349 11.89 21.82 -4.78
CA MET A 349 11.04 20.83 -4.14
C MET A 349 10.71 21.23 -2.69
N ASP A 350 9.51 20.94 -2.23
CA ASP A 350 9.14 21.04 -0.82
C ASP A 350 8.56 19.70 -0.31
N ASN A 351 8.66 19.49 1.00
CA ASN A 351 8.09 18.31 1.67
C ASN A 351 7.10 18.71 2.78
N SER A 352 6.38 19.81 2.61
CA SER A 352 5.43 20.40 3.57
C SER A 352 6.06 20.90 4.89
N VAL A 353 7.32 20.58 5.19
CA VAL A 353 8.08 21.03 6.36
C VAL A 353 9.18 22.01 5.92
N ASN A 354 10.00 21.57 4.99
CA ASN A 354 11.12 22.33 4.42
C ASN A 354 10.96 22.50 2.91
N VAL A 355 11.55 23.54 2.38
CA VAL A 355 11.58 23.85 0.95
C VAL A 355 13.03 24.01 0.50
N GLU A 356 13.35 23.42 -0.64
CA GLU A 356 14.62 23.60 -1.32
C GLU A 356 14.75 25.01 -1.87
N ILE A 357 15.92 25.61 -1.70
CA ILE A 357 16.30 26.89 -2.32
C ILE A 357 17.33 26.61 -3.40
N CYS A 358 16.91 26.74 -4.64
CA CYS A 358 17.78 26.54 -5.80
C CYS A 358 18.76 27.71 -5.98
N SER A 359 18.33 28.94 -5.68
CA SER A 359 19.19 30.15 -5.76
C SER A 359 18.64 31.31 -4.93
N GLY A 360 19.51 32.26 -4.56
CA GLY A 360 19.14 33.48 -3.83
C GLY A 360 19.40 33.43 -2.33
N LEU A 361 19.79 32.29 -1.75
CA LEU A 361 20.12 32.14 -0.33
C LEU A 361 21.31 31.19 -0.15
N GLU A 362 22.20 31.52 0.79
CA GLU A 362 23.35 30.68 1.13
C GLU A 362 23.12 29.96 2.46
N ALA A 363 23.81 28.82 2.62
CA ALA A 363 23.75 28.08 3.88
C ALA A 363 24.38 28.89 5.02
N GLY A 364 23.67 28.96 6.17
CA GLY A 364 24.07 29.75 7.33
C GLY A 364 23.38 31.09 7.45
N GLU A 365 22.70 31.58 6.41
CA GLU A 365 21.92 32.81 6.50
C GLU A 365 20.65 32.58 7.35
N THR A 366 20.27 33.62 8.12
CA THR A 366 19.12 33.54 9.02
C THR A 366 17.88 34.12 8.34
N VAL A 367 16.80 33.37 8.31
CA VAL A 367 15.50 33.75 7.72
C VAL A 367 14.44 33.88 8.81
N ALA A 368 13.48 34.78 8.63
CA ALA A 368 12.34 34.96 9.51
C ALA A 368 11.27 33.92 9.18
N ILE A 369 10.68 33.28 10.20
CA ILE A 369 9.67 32.22 10.05
C ILE A 369 8.33 32.54 10.70
N ASP A 370 8.33 33.25 11.84
CA ASP A 370 7.08 33.54 12.57
C ASP A 370 7.26 34.71 13.55
N ARG A 371 6.15 35.17 14.15
CA ARG A 371 6.11 36.22 15.19
C ARG A 371 5.66 35.61 16.52
N LYS A 372 6.52 35.69 17.53
CA LYS A 372 6.11 35.40 18.90
C LYS A 372 5.77 36.69 19.64
N SER A 373 4.52 36.85 20.12
CA SER A 373 4.18 37.93 21.04
C SER A 373 4.89 37.69 22.38
N ASN A 374 5.71 38.67 22.80
CA ASN A 374 6.35 38.63 24.11
C ASN A 374 5.30 38.97 25.18
N ILE A 375 4.43 38.01 25.51
CA ILE A 375 3.57 38.12 26.70
C ILE A 375 4.50 37.91 27.87
N ASN A 376 5.00 39.02 28.43
CA ASN A 376 5.86 39.02 29.60
C ASN A 376 5.29 38.10 30.69
N ALA A 377 6.15 37.27 31.20
CA ALA A 377 5.97 36.38 32.35
C ALA A 377 5.77 37.14 33.69
N THR A 378 5.16 38.30 33.70
CA THR A 378 4.97 39.11 34.92
C THR A 378 3.59 38.97 35.54
N ASN A 379 2.75 38.03 35.08
CA ASN A 379 1.43 37.81 35.68
C ASN A 379 1.15 36.36 36.06
N ARG A 380 2.19 35.61 36.47
CA ARG A 380 2.00 34.26 37.02
C ARG A 380 1.97 34.22 38.55
N GLN A 381 1.67 35.33 39.24
CA GLN A 381 1.59 35.36 40.70
C GLN A 381 0.28 35.89 41.30
N SER A 382 -0.84 35.80 40.60
CA SER A 382 -2.14 36.03 41.21
C SER A 382 -3.26 35.45 40.38
N SER A 383 -3.44 34.17 40.42
CA SER A 383 -4.73 33.43 40.31
C SER A 383 -4.48 31.95 40.28
N GLU A 384 -4.12 31.36 41.41
CA GLU A 384 -4.56 29.98 41.73
C GLU A 384 -6.05 30.06 42.08
N GLU A 385 -6.88 30.35 41.12
CA GLU A 385 -8.29 29.97 41.17
C GLU A 385 -8.35 28.55 40.56
N LYS A 386 -8.64 27.60 41.46
CA LYS A 386 -8.95 26.23 41.13
C LYS A 386 -10.12 26.21 40.17
N GLU A 387 -9.87 25.91 38.90
CA GLU A 387 -10.89 25.46 37.98
C GLU A 387 -11.43 24.12 38.48
N GLU A 388 -12.54 24.14 39.20
CA GLU A 388 -13.32 22.95 39.52
C GLU A 388 -13.95 22.42 38.23
N SER A 389 -13.45 21.29 37.77
CA SER A 389 -14.06 20.53 36.67
C SER A 389 -15.49 20.12 37.04
N PRO A 390 -16.52 20.37 36.19
CA PRO A 390 -17.92 20.05 36.45
C PRO A 390 -18.22 18.54 36.65
N PHE A 391 -17.25 17.67 36.42
CA PHE A 391 -17.45 16.22 36.44
C PHE A 391 -16.71 15.44 37.55
N MET A 392 -16.15 16.11 38.59
CA MET A 392 -15.60 15.41 39.73
C MET A 392 -16.60 15.27 40.87
N PRO A 393 -16.86 14.06 41.40
CA PRO A 393 -17.71 13.86 42.56
C PRO A 393 -17.03 14.39 43.83
N LYS A 394 -17.78 15.15 44.65
CA LYS A 394 -17.32 15.73 45.94
C LYS A 394 -17.06 14.65 46.98
N PRO A 395 -15.95 14.69 47.74
CA PRO A 395 -15.73 13.75 48.85
C PRO A 395 -16.72 13.98 50.01
N PRO A 396 -17.14 12.93 50.71
CA PRO A 396 -18.14 13.03 51.80
C PRO A 396 -17.59 13.81 53.00
N GLY A 397 -18.35 14.84 53.43
CA GLY A 397 -18.04 15.68 54.57
C GLY A 397 -18.03 14.90 55.90
N LYS A 398 -17.00 15.08 56.74
CA LYS A 398 -16.95 14.59 58.12
C LYS A 398 -18.02 15.31 58.95
N LYS A 399 -18.97 14.53 59.53
CA LYS A 399 -19.87 14.98 60.57
C LYS A 399 -19.07 15.14 61.86
N LYS A 400 -19.28 16.30 62.52
CA LYS A 400 -19.02 16.45 63.98
C LYS A 400 -20.16 15.88 64.75
#